data_a15e106b7cb9b4bdf916ca652ca81d96
#
_entry.id   a15e106b7cb9b4bdf916ca652ca81d96
#
_cell.length_a   1.000
_cell.length_b   1.000
_cell.length_c   1.000
_cell.angle_alpha   90.00
_cell.angle_beta   90.00
_cell.angle_gamma   90.00
#
_symmetry.space_group_name_H-M   'P 1'
#
loop_
_entity.id
_entity.type
_entity.pdbx_description
1 polymer ?
#
loop_
_entity_poly.entity_id
_entity_poly.type
_entity_poly.pdbx_seq_one_letter_code
_entity_poly.pdbx_strand_id
1 'polypeptide(L)'
;MSQDESAGGHTLRKHVGRSDDELRDRLRHERNISAASTWTDRQTAERAVGIALQQSRDKIDRWLNRSGGHPNLVIDYDGDSSHPVGRSLRRDADEPQPCAHATIVLKWIASNDYYVLTSYPECR
;
A
#
# COMPACT_ATOMS: atom_id res chain seq x y z
N MET A 1 13.95 -0.52 -1.06
CA MET A 1 13.02 -0.91 0.01
C MET A 1 13.57 -0.73 1.41
N SER A 2 14.89 -0.89 1.63
CA SER A 2 15.44 -0.67 2.98
C SER A 2 15.26 0.76 3.47
N GLN A 3 15.35 1.74 2.58
CA GLN A 3 15.08 3.14 2.93
C GLN A 3 13.60 3.33 3.30
N ASP A 4 12.69 2.69 2.57
CA ASP A 4 11.25 2.74 2.85
C ASP A 4 10.94 2.07 4.18
N GLU A 5 11.65 1.02 4.54
CA GLU A 5 11.49 0.35 5.81
C GLU A 5 11.85 1.25 6.99
N SER A 6 12.94 1.99 6.88
CA SER A 6 13.35 2.88 7.97
C SER A 6 12.37 4.04 8.17
N ALA A 7 11.73 4.52 7.07
CA ALA A 7 10.78 5.61 7.12
C ALA A 7 9.33 5.13 7.31
N GLY A 8 9.00 3.96 6.75
CA GLY A 8 7.64 3.42 6.72
C GLY A 8 7.48 2.02 7.28
N GLY A 9 8.45 1.51 8.05
CA GLY A 9 8.42 0.14 8.55
C GLY A 9 7.22 -0.17 9.41
N HIS A 10 6.70 0.80 10.15
CA HIS A 10 5.49 0.62 10.95
C HIS A 10 4.26 0.33 10.06
N THR A 11 4.22 0.90 8.85
CA THR A 11 3.15 0.68 7.90
C THR A 11 3.16 -0.76 7.39
N LEU A 12 4.35 -1.28 7.06
CA LEU A 12 4.47 -2.67 6.64
C LEU A 12 4.05 -3.62 7.77
N ARG A 13 4.46 -3.35 9.01
CA ARG A 13 4.03 -4.16 10.16
C ARG A 13 2.52 -4.12 10.35
N LYS A 14 1.90 -2.96 10.11
CA LYS A 14 0.45 -2.79 10.25
C LYS A 14 -0.32 -3.55 9.17
N HIS A 15 0.24 -3.69 7.97
CA HIS A 15 -0.47 -4.21 6.80
C HIS A 15 0.05 -5.55 6.28
N VAL A 16 0.92 -6.24 7.03
CA VAL A 16 1.50 -7.51 6.58
C VAL A 16 1.14 -8.64 7.53
N GLY A 17 0.65 -9.75 6.97
CA GLY A 17 0.44 -10.99 7.71
C GLY A 17 -0.62 -10.92 8.80
N ARG A 18 -1.60 -10.05 8.68
CA ARG A 18 -2.67 -9.92 9.67
C ARG A 18 -3.68 -11.04 9.51
N SER A 19 -4.16 -11.57 10.64
CA SER A 19 -5.20 -12.57 10.66
C SER A 19 -6.57 -11.94 10.36
N ASP A 20 -7.55 -12.77 10.01
CA ASP A 20 -8.91 -12.31 9.77
C ASP A 20 -9.50 -11.62 11.00
N ASP A 21 -9.22 -12.16 12.19
CA ASP A 21 -9.67 -11.56 13.45
C ASP A 21 -9.04 -10.18 13.67
N GLU A 22 -7.76 -10.03 13.32
CA GLU A 22 -7.09 -8.74 13.41
C GLU A 22 -7.69 -7.73 12.44
N LEU A 23 -8.09 -8.16 11.23
CA LEU A 23 -8.78 -7.28 10.28
C LEU A 23 -10.15 -6.86 10.82
N ARG A 24 -10.89 -7.77 11.43
CA ARG A 24 -12.18 -7.45 12.06
C ARG A 24 -12.02 -6.46 13.22
N ASP A 25 -11.00 -6.68 14.05
CA ASP A 25 -10.69 -5.78 15.16
C ASP A 25 -10.35 -4.38 14.67
N ARG A 26 -9.57 -4.29 13.60
CA ARG A 26 -9.22 -3.00 13.01
C ARG A 26 -10.46 -2.25 12.55
N LEU A 27 -11.41 -2.94 11.90
CA LEU A 27 -12.66 -2.35 11.46
C LEU A 27 -13.52 -1.85 12.64
N ARG A 28 -13.46 -2.54 13.78
CA ARG A 28 -14.18 -2.11 14.99
C ARG A 28 -13.57 -0.87 15.62
N HIS A 29 -12.24 -0.73 15.57
CA HIS A 29 -11.52 0.38 16.21
C HIS A 29 -11.34 1.59 15.31
N GLU A 30 -11.25 1.40 13.99
CA GLU A 30 -11.07 2.48 13.01
C GLU A 30 -12.35 2.66 12.21
N ARG A 31 -13.27 3.45 12.73
CA ARG A 31 -14.61 3.59 12.14
C ARG A 31 -14.64 4.36 10.83
N ASN A 32 -13.58 5.08 10.52
CA ASN A 32 -13.48 5.90 9.31
C ASN A 32 -13.02 5.12 8.07
N ILE A 33 -12.65 3.85 8.21
CA ILE A 33 -12.23 3.03 7.07
C ILE A 33 -13.36 2.11 6.63
N SER A 34 -13.46 1.87 5.32
CA SER A 34 -14.48 0.99 4.73
C SER A 34 -14.01 -0.46 4.62
N ALA A 35 -12.72 -0.69 4.70
CA ALA A 35 -12.12 -2.02 4.59
C ALA A 35 -10.78 -2.05 5.32
N ALA A 36 -10.42 -3.24 5.80
CA ALA A 36 -9.09 -3.51 6.36
C ALA A 36 -8.42 -4.56 5.50
N SER A 37 -7.17 -4.33 5.11
CA SER A 37 -6.45 -5.21 4.20
C SER A 37 -5.10 -5.61 4.77
N THR A 38 -4.56 -6.70 4.23
CA THR A 38 -3.25 -7.20 4.62
C THR A 38 -2.54 -7.80 3.41
N TRP A 39 -1.24 -7.54 3.30
CA TRP A 39 -0.37 -8.25 2.36
C TRP A 39 -0.20 -9.70 2.85
N THR A 40 -0.04 -10.62 1.90
CA THR A 40 0.20 -12.04 2.22
C THR A 40 1.43 -12.20 3.09
N ASP A 41 2.53 -11.55 2.69
CA ASP A 41 3.78 -11.51 3.43
C ASP A 41 4.60 -10.30 3.00
N ARG A 42 5.69 -10.07 3.73
CA ARG A 42 6.56 -8.92 3.48
C ARG A 42 7.23 -8.98 2.11
N GLN A 43 7.68 -10.15 1.70
CA GLN A 43 8.36 -10.33 0.41
C GLN A 43 7.42 -9.97 -0.75
N THR A 44 6.17 -10.39 -0.68
CA THR A 44 5.16 -10.06 -1.68
C THR A 44 4.91 -8.56 -1.71
N ALA A 45 4.79 -7.91 -0.54
CA ALA A 45 4.61 -6.47 -0.44
C ALA A 45 5.77 -5.71 -1.08
N GLU A 46 7.00 -6.08 -0.74
CA GLU A 46 8.19 -5.42 -1.27
C GLU A 46 8.29 -5.56 -2.79
N ARG A 47 7.99 -6.74 -3.31
CA ARG A 47 8.02 -6.98 -4.75
C ARG A 47 6.97 -6.14 -5.47
N ALA A 48 5.74 -6.12 -4.99
CA ALA A 48 4.66 -5.37 -5.61
C ALA A 48 4.93 -3.87 -5.57
N VAL A 49 5.39 -3.36 -4.44
CA VAL A 49 5.75 -1.94 -4.30
C VAL A 49 6.90 -1.59 -5.22
N GLY A 50 7.95 -2.43 -5.28
CA GLY A 50 9.08 -2.20 -6.18
C GLY A 50 8.67 -2.14 -7.64
N ILE A 51 7.80 -3.03 -8.08
CA ILE A 51 7.28 -3.04 -9.45
C ILE A 51 6.47 -1.77 -9.72
N ALA A 52 5.60 -1.37 -8.79
CA ALA A 52 4.78 -0.17 -8.95
C ALA A 52 5.66 1.09 -9.04
N LEU A 53 6.70 1.19 -8.23
CA LEU A 53 7.63 2.32 -8.29
C LEU A 53 8.33 2.38 -9.65
N GLN A 54 8.77 1.23 -10.17
CA GLN A 54 9.45 1.17 -11.46
C GLN A 54 8.50 1.55 -12.60
N GLN A 55 7.28 1.02 -12.60
CA GLN A 55 6.29 1.31 -13.64
C GLN A 55 5.80 2.75 -13.61
N SER A 56 5.82 3.37 -12.43
CA SER A 56 5.38 4.75 -12.24
C SER A 56 6.53 5.76 -12.26
N ARG A 57 7.69 5.37 -12.73
CA ARG A 57 8.91 6.18 -12.68
C ARG A 57 8.73 7.57 -13.29
N ASP A 58 8.14 7.65 -14.49
CA ASP A 58 7.92 8.93 -15.16
C ASP A 58 6.98 9.83 -14.36
N LYS A 59 5.93 9.25 -13.80
CA LYS A 59 4.97 9.98 -12.97
C LYS A 59 5.65 10.51 -11.70
N ILE A 60 6.49 9.69 -11.09
CA ILE A 60 7.23 10.08 -9.89
C ILE A 60 8.22 11.20 -10.22
N ASP A 61 8.96 11.08 -11.32
CA ASP A 61 9.93 12.09 -11.75
C ASP A 61 9.25 13.45 -11.98
N ARG A 62 8.09 13.46 -12.64
CA ARG A 62 7.34 14.70 -12.86
C ARG A 62 6.87 15.31 -11.54
N TRP A 63 6.44 14.47 -10.61
CA TRP A 63 6.02 14.92 -9.29
C TRP A 63 7.18 15.51 -8.49
N LEU A 64 8.34 14.87 -8.52
CA LEU A 64 9.54 15.36 -7.82
C LEU A 64 10.01 16.69 -8.39
N ASN A 65 9.87 16.91 -9.71
CA ASN A 65 10.39 18.09 -10.40
C ASN A 65 9.38 19.23 -10.49
N ARG A 66 8.15 19.05 -10.00
CA ARG A 66 7.17 20.15 -10.06
C ARG A 66 7.58 21.28 -9.13
N SER A 67 7.24 22.51 -9.51
CA SER A 67 7.42 23.68 -8.67
C SER A 67 6.22 23.84 -7.73
N GLY A 68 6.45 24.42 -6.55
CA GLY A 68 5.41 24.62 -5.56
C GLY A 68 5.23 23.40 -4.66
N GLY A 69 4.02 23.19 -4.14
CA GLY A 69 3.75 22.12 -3.20
C GLY A 69 3.84 20.73 -3.82
N HIS A 70 4.15 19.75 -2.96
CA HIS A 70 4.23 18.34 -3.37
C HIS A 70 3.25 17.54 -2.51
N PRO A 71 1.95 17.50 -2.88
CA PRO A 71 1.00 16.64 -2.18
C PRO A 71 1.41 15.18 -2.32
N ASN A 72 0.97 14.33 -1.40
CA ASN A 72 1.26 12.90 -1.48
C ASN A 72 0.84 12.35 -2.83
N LEU A 73 1.70 11.53 -3.42
CA LEU A 73 1.44 10.92 -4.72
C LEU A 73 0.92 9.50 -4.52
N VAL A 74 -0.24 9.21 -5.11
CA VAL A 74 -0.81 7.87 -5.08
C VAL A 74 -0.48 7.16 -6.37
N ILE A 75 0.12 5.97 -6.27
CA ILE A 75 0.39 5.12 -7.43
C ILE A 75 -0.25 3.75 -7.18
N ASP A 76 -0.48 3.02 -8.25
CA ASP A 76 -1.17 1.75 -8.22
C ASP A 76 -0.26 0.61 -8.66
N TYR A 77 -0.46 -0.55 -8.03
CA TYR A 77 0.05 -1.82 -8.53
C TYR A 77 -1.13 -2.60 -9.14
N ASP A 78 -1.05 -2.90 -10.42
CA ASP A 78 -2.07 -3.66 -11.13
C ASP A 78 -1.55 -5.06 -11.40
N GLY A 79 -1.92 -6.00 -10.53
CA GLY A 79 -1.49 -7.38 -10.64
C GLY A 79 -2.47 -8.26 -11.37
N ASP A 80 -2.14 -9.54 -11.42
CA ASP A 80 -2.94 -10.58 -12.05
C ASP A 80 -3.86 -11.22 -11.01
N SER A 81 -5.15 -11.28 -11.30
CA SER A 81 -6.14 -11.85 -10.39
C SER A 81 -5.85 -13.32 -10.03
N SER A 82 -5.09 -14.04 -10.86
CA SER A 82 -4.67 -15.40 -10.54
C SER A 82 -3.53 -15.47 -9.53
N HIS A 83 -2.92 -14.32 -9.20
CA HIS A 83 -1.80 -14.23 -8.26
C HIS A 83 -2.06 -13.13 -7.23
N PRO A 84 -2.96 -13.39 -6.26
CA PRO A 84 -3.26 -12.39 -5.24
C PRO A 84 -2.03 -12.01 -4.43
N VAL A 85 -1.93 -10.73 -4.07
CA VAL A 85 -0.84 -10.21 -3.24
C VAL A 85 -1.25 -10.02 -1.79
N GLY A 86 -2.54 -10.10 -1.51
CA GLY A 86 -3.08 -9.98 -0.17
C GLY A 86 -4.57 -10.19 -0.16
N ARG A 87 -5.22 -9.74 0.90
CA ARG A 87 -6.67 -9.83 1.02
C ARG A 87 -7.22 -8.60 1.73
N SER A 88 -8.51 -8.35 1.53
CA SER A 88 -9.19 -7.21 2.13
C SER A 88 -10.54 -7.63 2.69
N LEU A 89 -10.83 -7.20 3.91
CA LEU A 89 -12.13 -7.41 4.56
C LEU A 89 -12.92 -6.10 4.54
N ARG A 90 -14.03 -6.11 3.82
CA ARG A 90 -14.94 -4.97 3.79
C ARG A 90 -15.80 -4.97 5.05
N ARG A 91 -16.19 -3.78 5.50
CA ARG A 91 -16.96 -3.61 6.73
C ARG A 91 -18.28 -4.37 6.72
N ASP A 92 -18.91 -4.49 5.55
CA ASP A 92 -20.20 -5.15 5.37
C ASP A 92 -20.09 -6.61 4.94
N ALA A 93 -18.87 -7.15 4.86
CA ALA A 93 -18.63 -8.52 4.43
C ALA A 93 -18.32 -9.43 5.62
N ASP A 94 -18.64 -10.71 5.47
CA ASP A 94 -18.36 -11.71 6.49
C ASP A 94 -16.95 -12.26 6.41
N GLU A 95 -16.37 -12.29 5.19
CA GLU A 95 -15.06 -12.89 4.95
C GLU A 95 -14.19 -11.99 4.05
N PRO A 96 -12.86 -12.01 4.25
CA PRO A 96 -11.95 -11.29 3.37
C PRO A 96 -11.95 -11.85 1.96
N GLN A 97 -11.63 -11.01 0.99
CA GLN A 97 -11.47 -11.38 -0.42
C GLN A 97 -10.01 -11.26 -0.82
N PRO A 98 -9.51 -12.20 -1.66
CA PRO A 98 -8.15 -12.05 -2.21
C PRO A 98 -8.08 -10.85 -3.16
N CYS A 99 -6.97 -10.11 -3.08
CA CYS A 99 -6.77 -8.89 -3.87
C CYS A 99 -5.46 -9.00 -4.63
N ALA A 100 -5.49 -8.65 -5.93
CA ALA A 100 -4.31 -8.67 -6.79
C ALA A 100 -3.76 -7.27 -7.07
N HIS A 101 -4.47 -6.23 -6.68
CA HIS A 101 -4.07 -4.85 -6.87
C HIS A 101 -3.63 -4.24 -5.54
N ALA A 102 -2.96 -3.09 -5.60
CA ALA A 102 -2.53 -2.39 -4.40
C ALA A 102 -2.46 -0.90 -4.64
N THR A 103 -2.59 -0.15 -3.57
CA THR A 103 -2.40 1.29 -3.56
C THR A 103 -1.13 1.60 -2.77
N ILE A 104 -0.29 2.47 -3.32
CA ILE A 104 0.94 2.91 -2.70
C ILE A 104 0.91 4.45 -2.63
N VAL A 105 1.15 5.00 -1.45
CA VAL A 105 1.17 6.44 -1.24
C VAL A 105 2.58 6.88 -0.95
N LEU A 106 3.09 7.85 -1.74
CA LEU A 106 4.43 8.39 -1.60
C LEU A 106 4.38 9.77 -0.96
N LYS A 107 5.31 10.04 -0.08
CA LYS A 107 5.45 11.35 0.56
C LYS A 107 6.76 11.99 0.15
N TRP A 108 6.69 13.25 -0.30
CA TRP A 108 7.86 14.02 -0.70
C TRP A 108 8.63 14.46 0.56
N ILE A 109 9.96 14.35 0.49
CA ILE A 109 10.84 14.80 1.57
C ILE A 109 11.60 16.05 1.14
N ALA A 110 12.27 15.96 -0.01
CA ALA A 110 13.12 17.03 -0.53
C ALA A 110 13.27 16.83 -2.03
N SER A 111 13.98 17.75 -2.71
CA SER A 111 14.28 17.60 -4.14
C SER A 111 14.88 16.22 -4.40
N ASN A 112 14.27 15.47 -5.31
CA ASN A 112 14.70 14.13 -5.71
C ASN A 112 14.64 13.09 -4.58
N ASP A 113 13.90 13.33 -3.52
CA ASP A 113 13.79 12.38 -2.42
C ASP A 113 12.35 12.23 -1.92
N TYR A 114 11.97 10.99 -1.64
CA TYR A 114 10.65 10.64 -1.15
C TYR A 114 10.71 9.30 -0.40
N TYR A 115 9.63 8.95 0.28
CA TYR A 115 9.49 7.62 0.87
C TYR A 115 8.06 7.09 0.71
N VAL A 116 7.91 5.79 0.86
CA VAL A 116 6.60 5.15 0.86
C VAL A 116 5.94 5.38 2.21
N LEU A 117 4.93 6.23 2.22
CA LEU A 117 4.19 6.55 3.44
C LEU A 117 3.34 5.37 3.89
N THR A 118 2.62 4.76 2.96
CA THR A 118 1.79 3.58 3.21
C THR A 118 1.58 2.80 1.93
N SER A 119 1.27 1.52 2.08
CA SER A 119 0.87 0.66 0.97
C SER A 119 -0.05 -0.43 1.49
N TYR A 120 -1.04 -0.79 0.69
CA TYR A 120 -1.99 -1.82 1.09
C TYR A 120 -2.64 -2.47 -0.13
N PRO A 121 -2.96 -3.79 -0.04
CA PRO A 121 -3.72 -4.44 -1.09
C PRO A 121 -5.12 -3.85 -1.22
N GLU A 122 -5.62 -3.82 -2.44
CA GLU A 122 -6.94 -3.28 -2.74
C GLU A 122 -7.63 -4.17 -3.77
N CYS A 123 -8.87 -4.51 -3.49
CA CYS A 123 -9.69 -5.28 -4.42
C CYS A 123 -10.45 -4.32 -5.33
N ARG A 124 -10.30 -4.53 -6.62
CA ARG A 124 -10.94 -3.71 -7.66
C ARG A 124 -11.71 -4.57 -8.63
#